data_8467e0ab962d3d55a7c9310a71a80670
#
_entry.id   8467e0ab962d3d55a7c9310a71a80670
#
_cell.length_a   1.000
_cell.length_b   1.000
_cell.length_c   1.000
_cell.angle_alpha   90.00
_cell.angle_beta   90.00
_cell.angle_gamma   90.00
#
_symmetry.space_group_name_H-M   'P 1'
#
loop_
_entity.id
_entity.type
_entity.pdbx_description
1 polymer ?
#
loop_
_entity_poly.entity_id
_entity_poly.type
_entity_poly.pdbx_seq_one_letter_code
_entity_poly.pdbx_strand_id
1 'polypeptide(L)'
;MNELNNGFTIFLSLLVEAMPFLLLGVLLSSLLLFFVNERKLVEKMPKNPLLGALVGSMIGFLFPVCECGNVPVARRFLIQGVPMPVAIGFLLAAPTINPVVIWATWTAFRDQPEIVVLRVVFSLAIATIIGFVFSFQKDLNPIVQPAIARYMKYNPPTQPQTKGRGKRSQVQQEATVLNLLQSGTYILGGKAGIPLRIDANLVPPTLISTSDKPIAAKLRLVVDNSIQELRELGGVMILGSAIAAAIQVLAPRELILSLGAGPITSIVVMLILAVVVSICSTVDSFFALSFASTFSSGSLLAFLVFGPMIDIKSVGLMLSIFKPKTIFYLFALAAQLTFVFTLFLNLHVF
;
A
#
# COMPACT_ATOMS: atom_id res chain seq x y z
N MET A 1 10.01 17.30 -30.41
CA MET A 1 9.50 18.26 -29.39
C MET A 1 8.12 17.88 -28.87
N ASN A 2 7.23 17.32 -29.71
CA ASN A 2 5.87 16.93 -29.28
C ASN A 2 5.84 15.79 -28.23
N GLU A 3 6.73 14.80 -28.35
CA GLU A 3 6.77 13.65 -27.40
C GLU A 3 7.24 14.06 -26.01
N LEU A 4 8.22 14.97 -25.93
CA LEU A 4 8.72 15.48 -24.65
C LEU A 4 7.63 16.30 -23.93
N ASN A 5 6.91 17.13 -24.67
CA ASN A 5 5.80 17.91 -24.13
C ASN A 5 4.65 16.99 -23.67
N ASN A 6 4.33 15.95 -24.44
CA ASN A 6 3.36 14.94 -24.05
C ASN A 6 3.80 14.21 -22.76
N GLY A 7 5.05 13.78 -22.70
CA GLY A 7 5.58 13.11 -21.51
C GLY A 7 5.53 14.00 -20.26
N PHE A 8 5.88 15.27 -20.41
CA PHE A 8 5.81 16.23 -19.31
C PHE A 8 4.36 16.51 -18.86
N THR A 9 3.43 16.61 -19.80
CA THR A 9 1.99 16.76 -19.50
C THR A 9 1.44 15.54 -18.75
N ILE A 10 1.77 14.33 -19.20
CA ILE A 10 1.37 13.09 -18.54
C ILE A 10 1.97 13.02 -17.13
N PHE A 11 3.26 13.33 -16.99
CA PHE A 11 3.93 13.37 -15.70
C PHE A 11 3.25 14.30 -14.71
N LEU A 12 2.98 15.55 -15.13
CA LEU A 12 2.28 16.54 -14.29
C LEU A 12 0.86 16.08 -13.94
N SER A 13 0.13 15.53 -14.90
CA SER A 13 -1.22 15.01 -14.67
C SER A 13 -1.22 13.93 -13.58
N LEU A 14 -0.33 12.92 -13.71
CA LEU A 14 -0.19 11.84 -12.73
C LEU A 14 0.20 12.35 -11.34
N LEU A 15 1.08 13.36 -11.30
CA LEU A 15 1.54 13.94 -10.04
C LEU A 15 0.42 14.73 -9.34
N VAL A 16 -0.25 15.62 -10.09
CA VAL A 16 -1.34 16.46 -9.55
C VAL A 16 -2.51 15.61 -9.07
N GLU A 17 -2.85 14.54 -9.81
CA GLU A 17 -3.90 13.61 -9.42
C GLU A 17 -3.55 12.84 -8.13
N ALA A 18 -2.32 12.37 -7.98
CA ALA A 18 -1.90 11.54 -6.85
C ALA A 18 -1.63 12.33 -5.55
N MET A 19 -1.23 13.61 -5.66
CA MET A 19 -0.81 14.43 -4.50
C MET A 19 -1.87 14.59 -3.41
N PRO A 20 -3.14 14.95 -3.71
CA PRO A 20 -4.17 15.12 -2.67
C PRO A 20 -4.46 13.81 -1.93
N PHE A 21 -4.44 12.68 -2.63
CA PHE A 21 -4.68 11.37 -2.01
C PHE A 21 -3.49 10.89 -1.17
N LEU A 22 -2.26 11.18 -1.59
CA LEU A 22 -1.08 10.92 -0.78
C LEU A 22 -1.10 11.76 0.51
N LEU A 23 -1.43 13.04 0.41
CA LEU A 23 -1.62 13.92 1.56
C LEU A 23 -2.66 13.38 2.53
N LEU A 24 -3.82 12.98 2.02
CA LEU A 24 -4.89 12.40 2.83
C LEU A 24 -4.42 11.10 3.50
N GLY A 25 -3.73 10.22 2.79
CA GLY A 25 -3.19 8.97 3.33
C GLY A 25 -2.16 9.20 4.44
N VAL A 26 -1.25 10.16 4.25
CA VAL A 26 -0.22 10.53 5.22
C VAL A 26 -0.83 11.19 6.47
N LEU A 27 -1.83 12.06 6.29
CA LEU A 27 -2.57 12.66 7.41
C LEU A 27 -3.31 11.58 8.22
N LEU A 28 -3.99 10.66 7.52
CA LEU A 28 -4.70 9.56 8.15
C LEU A 28 -3.75 8.62 8.89
N SER A 29 -2.59 8.28 8.29
CA SER A 29 -1.52 7.51 8.92
C SER A 29 -1.05 8.17 10.22
N SER A 30 -0.79 9.48 10.18
CA SER A 30 -0.36 10.24 11.34
C SER A 30 -1.44 10.34 12.42
N LEU A 31 -2.71 10.49 12.01
CA LEU A 31 -3.84 10.51 12.93
C LEU A 31 -4.01 9.17 13.65
N LEU A 32 -3.90 8.06 12.91
CA LEU A 32 -3.95 6.71 13.49
C LEU A 32 -2.89 6.51 14.56
N LEU A 33 -1.68 7.05 14.37
CA LEU A 33 -0.59 6.94 15.32
C LEU A 33 -0.94 7.55 16.69
N PHE A 34 -1.59 8.71 16.69
CA PHE A 34 -1.78 9.50 17.92
C PHE A 34 -3.12 9.24 18.61
N PHE A 35 -4.14 8.81 17.85
CA PHE A 35 -5.50 8.65 18.37
C PHE A 35 -5.93 7.20 18.53
N VAL A 36 -5.31 6.25 17.82
CA VAL A 36 -5.67 4.83 17.94
C VAL A 36 -4.75 4.13 18.94
N ASN A 37 -5.37 3.46 19.92
CA ASN A 37 -4.64 2.68 20.90
C ASN A 37 -4.21 1.35 20.28
N GLU A 38 -2.89 1.17 20.09
CA GLU A 38 -2.28 0.00 19.46
C GLU A 38 -2.76 -1.33 20.07
N ARG A 39 -2.82 -1.40 21.42
CA ARG A 39 -3.23 -2.62 22.13
C ARG A 39 -4.68 -3.00 21.81
N LYS A 40 -5.59 -2.03 21.84
CA LYS A 40 -7.01 -2.28 21.54
C LYS A 40 -7.22 -2.67 20.07
N LEU A 41 -6.41 -2.12 19.15
CA LEU A 41 -6.47 -2.46 17.74
C LEU A 41 -6.07 -3.92 17.51
N VAL A 42 -4.91 -4.34 18.06
CA VAL A 42 -4.40 -5.72 17.91
C VAL A 42 -5.27 -6.75 18.63
N GLU A 43 -5.78 -6.43 19.83
CA GLU A 43 -6.68 -7.32 20.59
C GLU A 43 -7.99 -7.62 19.86
N LYS A 44 -8.51 -6.67 19.09
CA LYS A 44 -9.75 -6.83 18.31
C LYS A 44 -9.54 -7.55 16.97
N MET A 45 -8.29 -7.73 16.53
CA MET A 45 -8.00 -8.39 15.27
C MET A 45 -8.22 -9.92 15.37
N PRO A 46 -8.81 -10.54 14.33
CA PRO A 46 -9.01 -11.98 14.30
C PRO A 46 -7.67 -12.72 14.37
N LYS A 47 -7.61 -13.74 15.21
CA LYS A 47 -6.43 -14.62 15.32
C LYS A 47 -6.31 -15.58 14.13
N ASN A 48 -7.42 -15.85 13.45
CA ASN A 48 -7.44 -16.69 12.27
C ASN A 48 -6.90 -15.91 11.06
N PRO A 49 -5.85 -16.38 10.38
CA PRO A 49 -5.19 -15.64 9.29
C PRO A 49 -6.12 -15.30 8.13
N LEU A 50 -7.02 -16.23 7.75
CA LEU A 50 -7.99 -16.01 6.68
C LEU A 50 -8.99 -14.90 7.03
N LEU A 51 -9.55 -14.98 8.26
CA LEU A 51 -10.45 -13.95 8.77
C LEU A 51 -9.70 -12.61 8.93
N GLY A 52 -8.44 -12.65 9.31
CA GLY A 52 -7.59 -11.46 9.39
C GLY A 52 -7.43 -10.79 8.03
N ALA A 53 -7.10 -11.55 6.99
CA ALA A 53 -6.99 -11.04 5.63
C ALA A 53 -8.33 -10.46 5.12
N LEU A 54 -9.43 -11.17 5.36
CA LEU A 54 -10.77 -10.70 4.98
C LEU A 54 -11.15 -9.40 5.71
N VAL A 55 -10.95 -9.32 7.02
CA VAL A 55 -11.20 -8.10 7.80
C VAL A 55 -10.32 -6.97 7.32
N GLY A 56 -9.04 -7.22 7.06
CA GLY A 56 -8.13 -6.24 6.48
C GLY A 56 -8.63 -5.70 5.14
N SER A 57 -9.07 -6.60 4.26
CA SER A 57 -9.66 -6.23 2.98
C SER A 57 -10.94 -5.41 3.16
N MET A 58 -11.82 -5.77 4.09
CA MET A 58 -13.06 -5.02 4.37
C MET A 58 -12.81 -3.65 5.00
N ILE A 59 -11.74 -3.48 5.78
CA ILE A 59 -11.36 -2.19 6.33
C ILE A 59 -11.11 -1.18 5.20
N GLY A 60 -10.60 -1.63 4.07
CA GLY A 60 -10.41 -0.79 2.88
C GLY A 60 -11.66 -0.06 2.41
N PHE A 61 -12.85 -0.65 2.60
CA PHE A 61 -14.12 0.00 2.27
C PHE A 61 -14.39 1.26 3.12
N LEU A 62 -13.90 1.31 4.36
CA LEU A 62 -14.09 2.45 5.27
C LEU A 62 -13.12 3.60 4.98
N PHE A 63 -12.05 3.34 4.26
CA PHE A 63 -11.00 4.32 3.98
C PHE A 63 -11.06 4.75 2.51
N PRO A 64 -11.54 5.96 2.20
CA PRO A 64 -11.59 6.47 0.83
C PRO A 64 -10.20 6.91 0.36
N VAL A 65 -9.26 5.98 0.29
CA VAL A 65 -7.87 6.21 -0.15
C VAL A 65 -7.58 5.41 -1.42
N CYS A 66 -6.84 6.02 -2.33
CA CYS A 66 -6.31 5.34 -3.51
C CYS A 66 -5.01 4.57 -3.18
N GLU A 67 -4.43 3.93 -4.19
CA GLU A 67 -3.18 3.17 -4.09
C GLU A 67 -2.01 3.96 -3.48
N CYS A 68 -1.93 5.28 -3.73
CA CYS A 68 -0.86 6.12 -3.18
C CYS A 68 -1.06 6.41 -1.68
N GLY A 69 -2.32 6.51 -1.23
CA GLY A 69 -2.66 6.86 0.15
C GLY A 69 -2.73 5.65 1.08
N ASN A 70 -2.95 4.43 0.58
CA ASN A 70 -3.07 3.25 1.41
C ASN A 70 -1.71 2.71 1.91
N VAL A 71 -0.62 2.98 1.17
CA VAL A 71 0.74 2.53 1.53
C VAL A 71 1.19 3.10 2.88
N PRO A 72 1.13 4.42 3.16
CA PRO A 72 1.48 4.95 4.48
C PRO A 72 0.60 4.38 5.59
N VAL A 73 -0.70 4.17 5.34
CA VAL A 73 -1.61 3.56 6.33
C VAL A 73 -1.24 2.10 6.60
N ALA A 74 -0.97 1.29 5.56
CA ALA A 74 -0.53 -0.09 5.70
C ALA A 74 0.82 -0.20 6.44
N ARG A 75 1.77 0.70 6.12
CA ARG A 75 3.04 0.81 6.85
C ARG A 75 2.79 1.05 8.34
N ARG A 76 1.85 1.93 8.68
CA ARG A 76 1.48 2.22 10.06
C ARG A 76 0.85 1.02 10.76
N PHE A 77 -0.03 0.30 10.10
CA PHE A 77 -0.60 -0.94 10.65
C PHE A 77 0.49 -1.94 11.02
N LEU A 78 1.47 -2.15 10.15
CA LEU A 78 2.59 -3.05 10.43
C LEU A 78 3.44 -2.56 11.62
N ILE A 79 3.74 -1.27 11.70
CA ILE A 79 4.48 -0.68 12.82
C ILE A 79 3.70 -0.82 14.13
N GLN A 80 2.39 -0.71 14.12
CA GLN A 80 1.52 -0.89 15.27
C GLN A 80 1.31 -2.37 15.65
N GLY A 81 1.92 -3.31 14.92
CA GLY A 81 1.85 -4.74 15.23
C GLY A 81 0.59 -5.44 14.73
N VAL A 82 -0.14 -4.83 13.79
CA VAL A 82 -1.24 -5.50 13.10
C VAL A 82 -0.70 -6.70 12.31
N PRO A 83 -1.39 -7.85 12.34
CA PRO A 83 -0.95 -9.05 11.63
C PRO A 83 -0.74 -8.80 10.12
N MET A 84 0.30 -9.40 9.54
CA MET A 84 0.64 -9.27 8.12
C MET A 84 -0.55 -9.55 7.17
N PRO A 85 -1.37 -10.60 7.37
CA PRO A 85 -2.55 -10.84 6.53
C PRO A 85 -3.51 -9.67 6.46
N VAL A 86 -3.73 -8.98 7.59
CA VAL A 86 -4.62 -7.80 7.66
C VAL A 86 -4.04 -6.64 6.87
N ALA A 87 -2.74 -6.37 7.05
CA ALA A 87 -2.07 -5.26 6.36
C ALA A 87 -2.00 -5.47 4.84
N ILE A 88 -1.71 -6.69 4.38
CA ILE A 88 -1.69 -7.03 2.95
C ILE A 88 -3.11 -7.02 2.37
N GLY A 89 -4.09 -7.61 3.06
CA GLY A 89 -5.49 -7.56 2.65
C GLY A 89 -5.98 -6.12 2.46
N PHE A 90 -5.70 -5.26 3.43
CA PHE A 90 -5.99 -3.83 3.33
C PHE A 90 -5.26 -3.17 2.15
N LEU A 91 -3.96 -3.40 2.01
CA LEU A 91 -3.13 -2.77 0.99
C LEU A 91 -3.63 -3.04 -0.43
N LEU A 92 -4.05 -4.28 -0.71
CA LEU A 92 -4.50 -4.69 -2.05
C LEU A 92 -5.97 -4.37 -2.31
N ALA A 93 -6.84 -4.48 -1.29
CA ALA A 93 -8.26 -4.29 -1.47
C ALA A 93 -8.71 -2.82 -1.41
N ALA A 94 -8.11 -2.00 -0.55
CA ALA A 94 -8.56 -0.63 -0.30
C ALA A 94 -8.71 0.23 -1.57
N PRO A 95 -7.81 0.20 -2.54
CA PRO A 95 -7.94 1.02 -3.74
C PRO A 95 -9.09 0.59 -4.66
N THR A 96 -9.53 -0.67 -4.58
CA THR A 96 -10.53 -1.24 -5.49
C THR A 96 -11.94 -1.26 -4.92
N ILE A 97 -12.09 -1.48 -3.59
CA ILE A 97 -13.39 -1.61 -2.93
C ILE A 97 -13.87 -0.32 -2.24
N ASN A 98 -13.17 0.75 -2.42
CA ASN A 98 -13.50 2.08 -1.93
C ASN A 98 -14.86 2.55 -2.49
N PRO A 99 -15.75 3.14 -1.68
CA PRO A 99 -17.07 3.62 -2.14
C PRO A 99 -17.00 4.58 -3.32
N VAL A 100 -15.98 5.42 -3.39
CA VAL A 100 -15.79 6.38 -4.50
C VAL A 100 -15.50 5.64 -5.81
N VAL A 101 -14.65 4.60 -5.74
CA VAL A 101 -14.31 3.77 -6.91
C VAL A 101 -15.50 2.92 -7.37
N ILE A 102 -16.26 2.37 -6.42
CA ILE A 102 -17.50 1.63 -6.73
C ILE A 102 -18.48 2.56 -7.45
N TRP A 103 -18.67 3.79 -6.95
CA TRP A 103 -19.51 4.79 -7.58
C TRP A 103 -19.03 5.19 -8.99
N ALA A 104 -17.73 5.41 -9.15
CA ALA A 104 -17.13 5.74 -10.44
C ALA A 104 -17.33 4.60 -11.46
N THR A 105 -17.10 3.35 -11.04
CA THR A 105 -17.32 2.17 -11.88
C THR A 105 -18.79 2.01 -12.26
N TRP A 106 -19.70 2.21 -11.29
CA TRP A 106 -21.14 2.19 -11.57
C TRP A 106 -21.56 3.25 -12.59
N THR A 107 -20.96 4.44 -12.49
CA THR A 107 -21.28 5.55 -13.41
C THR A 107 -20.75 5.27 -14.82
N ALA A 108 -19.57 4.63 -14.95
CA ALA A 108 -18.97 4.28 -16.22
C ALA A 108 -19.70 3.09 -16.89
N PHE A 109 -20.06 2.05 -16.14
CA PHE A 109 -20.64 0.79 -16.65
C PHE A 109 -22.11 0.63 -16.22
N ARG A 110 -22.95 1.63 -16.50
CA ARG A 110 -24.39 1.59 -16.17
C ARG A 110 -25.15 0.46 -16.85
N ASP A 111 -24.75 0.14 -18.07
CA ASP A 111 -25.39 -0.90 -18.87
C ASP A 111 -24.91 -2.32 -18.50
N GLN A 112 -23.83 -2.41 -17.72
CA GLN A 112 -23.22 -3.67 -17.28
C GLN A 112 -22.90 -3.65 -15.77
N PRO A 113 -23.93 -3.63 -14.90
CA PRO A 113 -23.74 -3.57 -13.44
C PRO A 113 -22.96 -4.77 -12.89
N GLU A 114 -22.92 -5.86 -13.63
CA GLU A 114 -22.17 -7.07 -13.30
C GLU A 114 -20.66 -6.80 -13.15
N ILE A 115 -20.10 -5.91 -13.97
CA ILE A 115 -18.68 -5.51 -13.89
C ILE A 115 -18.36 -4.89 -12.52
N VAL A 116 -19.28 -4.08 -11.97
CA VAL A 116 -19.09 -3.44 -10.67
C VAL A 116 -19.05 -4.48 -9.55
N VAL A 117 -20.01 -5.40 -9.56
CA VAL A 117 -20.09 -6.48 -8.55
C VAL A 117 -18.88 -7.40 -8.64
N LEU A 118 -18.53 -7.82 -9.86
CA LEU A 118 -17.39 -8.70 -10.11
C LEU A 118 -16.06 -8.03 -9.73
N ARG A 119 -15.91 -6.72 -10.00
CA ARG A 119 -14.74 -5.95 -9.57
C ARG A 119 -14.54 -6.04 -8.04
N VAL A 120 -15.60 -5.80 -7.27
CA VAL A 120 -15.55 -5.84 -5.81
C VAL A 120 -15.27 -7.27 -5.31
N VAL A 121 -15.99 -8.26 -5.84
CA VAL A 121 -15.86 -9.67 -5.42
C VAL A 121 -14.45 -10.20 -5.73
N PHE A 122 -13.95 -9.97 -6.92
CA PHE A 122 -12.61 -10.45 -7.33
C PHE A 122 -11.52 -9.75 -6.55
N SER A 123 -11.63 -8.43 -6.37
CA SER A 123 -10.65 -7.67 -5.58
C SER A 123 -10.60 -8.17 -4.13
N LEU A 124 -11.77 -8.39 -3.52
CA LEU A 124 -11.86 -8.92 -2.16
C LEU A 124 -11.30 -10.34 -2.06
N ALA A 125 -11.64 -11.22 -3.01
CA ALA A 125 -11.16 -12.59 -3.06
C ALA A 125 -9.64 -12.64 -3.23
N ILE A 126 -9.09 -11.92 -4.21
CA ILE A 126 -7.67 -11.90 -4.51
C ILE A 126 -6.87 -11.34 -3.32
N ALA A 127 -7.29 -10.20 -2.76
CA ALA A 127 -6.63 -9.60 -1.62
C ALA A 127 -6.65 -10.53 -0.39
N THR A 128 -7.76 -11.22 -0.14
CA THR A 128 -7.90 -12.18 0.96
C THR A 128 -7.02 -13.40 0.75
N ILE A 129 -6.98 -13.96 -0.47
CA ILE A 129 -6.14 -15.12 -0.79
C ILE A 129 -4.66 -14.75 -0.63
N ILE A 130 -4.23 -13.63 -1.17
CA ILE A 130 -2.83 -13.18 -1.06
C ILE A 130 -2.46 -12.91 0.40
N GLY A 131 -3.32 -12.21 1.14
CA GLY A 131 -3.11 -11.98 2.58
C GLY A 131 -2.99 -13.29 3.35
N PHE A 132 -3.81 -14.29 3.03
CA PHE A 132 -3.75 -15.62 3.62
C PHE A 132 -2.45 -16.36 3.25
N VAL A 133 -2.01 -16.33 1.99
CA VAL A 133 -0.74 -16.94 1.54
C VAL A 133 0.44 -16.36 2.31
N PHE A 134 0.48 -15.05 2.50
CA PHE A 134 1.56 -14.41 3.27
C PHE A 134 1.50 -14.70 4.77
N SER A 135 0.40 -15.23 5.28
CA SER A 135 0.30 -15.63 6.69
C SER A 135 1.11 -16.85 7.07
N PHE A 136 1.43 -17.72 6.09
CA PHE A 136 2.26 -18.90 6.31
C PHE A 136 3.72 -18.56 6.60
N GLN A 137 4.15 -17.36 6.26
CA GLN A 137 5.50 -16.91 6.50
C GLN A 137 5.62 -16.36 7.92
N LYS A 138 6.19 -17.16 8.82
CA LYS A 138 6.37 -16.80 10.24
C LYS A 138 7.47 -15.75 10.43
N ASP A 139 8.50 -15.76 9.58
CA ASP A 139 9.61 -14.82 9.65
C ASP A 139 9.34 -13.58 8.79
N LEU A 140 9.23 -12.42 9.45
CA LEU A 140 9.01 -11.13 8.78
C LEU A 140 10.30 -10.53 8.18
N ASN A 141 11.47 -10.98 8.65
CA ASN A 141 12.75 -10.47 8.19
C ASN A 141 13.01 -10.57 6.67
N PRO A 142 12.63 -11.66 5.97
CA PRO A 142 12.79 -11.73 4.51
C PRO A 142 11.80 -10.87 3.74
N ILE A 143 10.64 -10.52 4.33
CA ILE A 143 9.51 -9.85 3.69
C ILE A 143 9.63 -8.34 3.76
N VAL A 144 9.88 -7.82 4.97
CA VAL A 144 9.79 -6.39 5.29
C VAL A 144 11.17 -5.74 5.27
N GLN A 145 11.22 -4.43 5.03
CA GLN A 145 12.46 -3.65 5.12
C GLN A 145 13.09 -3.79 6.51
N PRO A 146 14.44 -3.83 6.61
CA PRO A 146 15.14 -4.04 7.88
C PRO A 146 14.78 -3.03 8.96
N ALA A 147 14.45 -1.82 8.56
CA ALA A 147 14.02 -0.75 9.45
C ALA A 147 12.73 -1.11 10.20
N ILE A 148 11.72 -1.57 9.46
CA ILE A 148 10.41 -1.96 10.03
C ILE A 148 10.54 -3.27 10.80
N ALA A 149 11.31 -4.24 10.28
CA ALA A 149 11.52 -5.53 10.94
C ALA A 149 12.19 -5.38 12.32
N ARG A 150 13.17 -4.47 12.45
CA ARG A 150 13.80 -4.17 13.76
C ARG A 150 12.79 -3.57 14.73
N TYR A 151 11.95 -2.66 14.25
CA TYR A 151 10.93 -2.03 15.07
C TYR A 151 9.90 -3.04 15.61
N MET A 152 9.41 -3.94 14.77
CA MET A 152 8.48 -5.01 15.16
C MET A 152 9.11 -5.99 16.16
N LYS A 153 10.41 -6.28 16.02
CA LYS A 153 11.15 -7.16 16.94
C LYS A 153 11.37 -6.53 18.30
N TYR A 154 11.55 -5.20 18.35
CA TYR A 154 11.78 -4.46 19.61
C TYR A 154 10.46 -4.24 20.38
N ASN A 155 9.34 -4.16 19.71
CA ASN A 155 7.99 -4.02 20.28
C ASN A 155 7.10 -5.20 19.89
N PRO A 156 7.30 -6.42 20.44
CA PRO A 156 6.43 -7.55 20.11
C PRO A 156 5.01 -7.28 20.62
N PRO A 157 3.98 -7.44 19.80
CA PRO A 157 2.59 -7.10 20.12
C PRO A 157 1.96 -7.96 21.24
N THR A 158 2.65 -8.99 21.72
CA THR A 158 2.05 -10.04 22.58
C THR A 158 2.94 -10.47 23.75
N GLN A 159 3.51 -9.56 24.52
CA GLN A 159 3.97 -9.97 25.86
C GLN A 159 3.14 -9.26 26.93
N PRO A 160 2.33 -10.00 27.74
CA PRO A 160 1.83 -9.46 28.99
C PRO A 160 3.06 -9.06 29.81
N GLN A 161 3.15 -7.80 30.14
CA GLN A 161 4.19 -7.35 31.07
C GLN A 161 3.98 -8.04 32.41
N THR A 162 4.58 -9.21 32.56
CA THR A 162 4.81 -9.76 33.89
C THR A 162 5.71 -8.75 34.61
N LYS A 163 5.18 -8.23 35.70
CA LYS A 163 5.86 -7.35 36.64
C LYS A 163 7.08 -8.07 37.27
N GLY A 164 8.12 -8.29 36.50
CA GLY A 164 9.40 -8.85 36.90
C GLY A 164 10.43 -7.74 37.00
N ARG A 165 10.65 -7.24 38.18
CA ARG A 165 11.50 -6.13 38.60
C ARG A 165 13.01 -6.37 38.40
N GLY A 166 13.46 -7.40 37.66
CA GLY A 166 14.87 -7.83 37.67
C GLY A 166 15.62 -7.86 36.33
N LYS A 167 14.96 -7.74 35.17
CA LYS A 167 15.64 -7.90 33.85
C LYS A 167 15.76 -6.64 33.00
N ARG A 168 15.34 -5.49 33.51
CA ARG A 168 15.31 -4.23 32.73
C ARG A 168 16.71 -3.64 32.49
N SER A 169 17.69 -3.93 33.35
CA SER A 169 19.02 -3.33 33.27
C SER A 169 19.90 -3.97 32.17
N GLN A 170 19.81 -5.29 31.95
CA GLN A 170 20.68 -5.96 30.98
C GLN A 170 20.26 -5.72 29.51
N VAL A 171 18.95 -5.73 29.23
CA VAL A 171 18.44 -5.49 27.87
C VAL A 171 18.67 -4.04 27.43
N GLN A 172 18.62 -3.08 28.38
CA GLN A 172 18.92 -1.67 28.09
C GLN A 172 20.42 -1.45 27.82
N GLN A 173 21.30 -2.18 28.50
CA GLN A 173 22.74 -2.10 28.29
C GLN A 173 23.17 -2.70 26.94
N GLU A 174 22.64 -3.87 26.56
CA GLU A 174 22.90 -4.46 25.23
C GLU A 174 22.39 -3.60 24.07
N ALA A 175 21.19 -2.99 24.21
CA ALA A 175 20.67 -2.07 23.20
C ALA A 175 21.52 -0.80 23.07
N THR A 176 22.09 -0.30 24.17
CA THR A 176 22.96 0.88 24.16
C THR A 176 24.32 0.58 23.52
N VAL A 177 24.89 -0.59 23.81
CA VAL A 177 26.17 -1.01 23.22
C VAL A 177 26.06 -1.29 21.73
N LEU A 178 24.97 -1.91 21.29
CA LEU A 178 24.70 -2.16 19.85
C LEU A 178 24.49 -0.86 19.05
N ASN A 179 23.89 0.18 19.68
CA ASN A 179 23.74 1.50 19.03
C ASN A 179 25.08 2.23 18.89
N LEU A 180 26.00 2.06 19.83
CA LEU A 180 27.34 2.69 19.80
C LEU A 180 28.27 2.07 18.75
N LEU A 181 28.04 0.81 18.35
CA LEU A 181 28.85 0.11 17.36
C LEU A 181 28.41 0.37 15.90
N GLN A 182 27.26 1.06 15.69
CA GLN A 182 26.82 1.45 14.37
C GLN A 182 27.34 2.84 14.01
N SER A 183 28.02 2.94 12.86
CA SER A 183 28.48 4.20 12.28
C SER A 183 27.28 5.16 12.06
N GLY A 184 27.34 6.38 12.59
CA GLY A 184 26.29 7.39 12.47
C GLY A 184 26.61 8.63 13.29
N THR A 185 25.92 9.76 13.01
CA THR A 185 26.13 11.02 13.76
C THR A 185 25.27 11.03 15.02
N TYR A 186 25.89 11.25 16.18
CA TYR A 186 25.25 11.27 17.49
C TYR A 186 25.35 12.66 18.12
N ILE A 187 24.28 13.11 18.81
CA ILE A 187 24.35 14.27 19.70
C ILE A 187 24.55 13.77 21.14
N LEU A 188 25.67 14.13 21.72
CA LEU A 188 25.94 13.98 23.16
C LEU A 188 25.43 15.23 23.89
N GLY A 189 24.19 15.22 24.33
CA GLY A 189 23.62 16.41 24.95
C GLY A 189 22.22 16.25 25.53
N GLY A 190 22.05 15.30 26.42
CA GLY A 190 20.84 15.22 27.25
C GLY A 190 21.20 14.99 28.72
N LYS A 191 20.40 15.49 29.66
CA LYS A 191 20.57 15.32 31.12
C LYS A 191 20.73 13.87 31.62
N ALA A 192 20.72 12.87 30.75
CA ALA A 192 20.84 11.45 31.08
C ALA A 192 22.01 10.75 30.38
N GLY A 193 22.89 11.46 29.64
CA GLY A 193 24.09 10.86 29.02
C GLY A 193 23.83 9.81 27.91
N ILE A 194 22.60 9.71 27.38
CA ILE A 194 22.24 8.75 26.32
C ILE A 194 22.50 9.41 24.98
N PRO A 195 23.39 8.86 24.15
CA PRO A 195 23.65 9.37 22.79
C PRO A 195 22.41 9.24 21.92
N LEU A 196 21.91 10.36 21.38
CA LEU A 196 20.81 10.40 20.44
C LEU A 196 21.33 10.43 19.01
N ARG A 197 20.95 9.49 18.19
CA ARG A 197 21.36 9.41 16.79
C ARG A 197 20.59 10.43 15.95
N ILE A 198 21.30 11.22 15.14
CA ILE A 198 20.70 12.28 14.27
C ILE A 198 20.19 11.71 12.95
N ASP A 199 20.61 10.54 12.52
CA ASP A 199 20.10 9.88 11.29
C ASP A 199 18.64 9.44 11.49
N ALA A 200 17.84 10.43 11.80
CA ALA A 200 16.52 10.35 12.40
C ALA A 200 15.41 10.19 11.38
N ASN A 201 15.62 9.38 10.35
CA ASN A 201 14.47 8.88 9.61
C ASN A 201 13.73 7.74 10.37
N LEU A 202 14.17 7.45 11.61
CA LEU A 202 13.66 6.35 12.43
C LEU A 202 13.68 6.66 13.95
N VAL A 203 13.41 7.90 14.37
CA VAL A 203 12.98 8.10 15.76
C VAL A 203 11.52 7.63 15.82
N PRO A 204 11.28 6.46 16.45
CA PRO A 204 9.90 6.04 16.62
C PRO A 204 9.24 7.07 17.55
N PRO A 205 8.08 7.63 17.17
CA PRO A 205 7.33 8.54 18.03
C PRO A 205 6.84 7.89 19.33
N THR A 206 7.07 6.60 19.51
CA THR A 206 6.68 5.76 20.66
C THR A 206 7.51 5.96 21.94
N LEU A 207 8.64 6.66 21.90
CA LEU A 207 9.31 7.06 23.13
C LEU A 207 8.65 8.27 23.81
N ILE A 208 7.67 8.87 23.17
CA ILE A 208 6.88 9.94 23.74
C ILE A 208 5.59 9.31 24.23
N SER A 209 5.51 8.97 25.50
CA SER A 209 4.23 8.67 26.16
C SER A 209 3.26 9.83 25.90
N THR A 210 2.38 9.64 24.91
CA THR A 210 1.45 10.69 24.43
C THR A 210 0.19 10.78 25.28
N SER A 211 0.08 9.93 26.32
CA SER A 211 -1.13 9.86 27.14
C SER A 211 -1.51 11.20 27.79
N ASP A 212 -0.53 12.00 28.21
CA ASP A 212 -0.77 13.18 29.05
C ASP A 212 -0.49 14.53 28.36
N LYS A 213 -0.24 14.55 27.05
CA LYS A 213 0.04 15.80 26.35
C LYS A 213 -1.24 16.52 25.93
N PRO A 214 -1.26 17.88 26.02
CA PRO A 214 -2.40 18.67 25.53
C PRO A 214 -2.62 18.45 24.03
N ILE A 215 -3.88 18.56 23.59
CA ILE A 215 -4.31 18.29 22.19
C ILE A 215 -3.48 19.08 21.18
N ALA A 216 -3.12 20.33 21.49
CA ALA A 216 -2.29 21.19 20.65
C ALA A 216 -0.89 20.59 20.38
N ALA A 217 -0.26 19.98 21.40
CA ALA A 217 1.03 19.32 21.25
C ALA A 217 0.92 18.02 20.40
N LYS A 218 -0.18 17.29 20.54
CA LYS A 218 -0.48 16.11 19.68
C LYS A 218 -0.65 16.53 18.24
N LEU A 219 -1.40 17.60 18.00
CA LEU A 219 -1.66 18.11 16.63
C LEU A 219 -0.36 18.55 15.95
N ARG A 220 0.53 19.23 16.66
CA ARG A 220 1.84 19.60 16.13
C ARG A 220 2.68 18.38 15.74
N LEU A 221 2.68 17.34 16.57
CA LEU A 221 3.36 16.08 16.26
C LEU A 221 2.75 15.36 15.05
N VAL A 222 1.42 15.43 14.88
CA VAL A 222 0.75 14.91 13.67
C VAL A 222 1.26 15.63 12.44
N VAL A 223 1.34 16.95 12.46
CA VAL A 223 1.80 17.76 11.33
C VAL A 223 3.27 17.46 11.01
N ASP A 224 4.15 17.45 12.03
CA ASP A 224 5.58 17.18 11.86
C ASP A 224 5.82 15.78 11.26
N ASN A 225 5.11 14.76 11.77
CA ASN A 225 5.18 13.40 11.22
C ASN A 225 4.63 13.34 9.78
N SER A 226 3.54 14.05 9.49
CA SER A 226 2.96 14.10 8.14
C SER A 226 3.92 14.75 7.14
N ILE A 227 4.59 15.83 7.51
CA ILE A 227 5.59 16.49 6.66
C ILE A 227 6.76 15.54 6.36
N GLN A 228 7.21 14.79 7.36
CA GLN A 228 8.31 13.85 7.19
C GLN A 228 7.91 12.66 6.28
N GLU A 229 6.75 12.05 6.52
CA GLU A 229 6.23 10.97 5.66
C GLU A 229 5.97 11.47 4.22
N LEU A 230 5.41 12.67 4.07
CA LEU A 230 5.18 13.27 2.75
C LEU A 230 6.48 13.51 1.98
N ARG A 231 7.54 13.95 2.65
CA ARG A 231 8.85 14.15 2.02
C ARG A 231 9.46 12.83 1.55
N GLU A 232 9.36 11.77 2.37
CA GLU A 232 9.88 10.44 2.05
C GLU A 232 9.11 9.81 0.88
N LEU A 233 7.79 9.74 0.99
CA LEU A 233 6.94 9.07 0.00
C LEU A 233 6.71 9.91 -1.25
N GLY A 234 6.66 11.24 -1.11
CA GLY A 234 6.50 12.17 -2.23
C GLY A 234 7.67 12.10 -3.21
N GLY A 235 8.90 11.96 -2.71
CA GLY A 235 10.07 11.76 -3.57
C GLY A 235 9.98 10.47 -4.41
N VAL A 236 9.57 9.37 -3.78
CA VAL A 236 9.37 8.09 -4.48
C VAL A 236 8.23 8.19 -5.49
N MET A 237 7.16 8.92 -5.16
CA MET A 237 6.02 9.13 -6.05
C MET A 237 6.39 9.95 -7.28
N ILE A 238 7.21 11.01 -7.13
CA ILE A 238 7.72 11.81 -8.26
C ILE A 238 8.50 10.92 -9.22
N LEU A 239 9.42 10.09 -8.71
CA LEU A 239 10.19 9.15 -9.53
C LEU A 239 9.28 8.12 -10.21
N GLY A 240 8.33 7.53 -9.49
CA GLY A 240 7.37 6.57 -10.03
C GLY A 240 6.50 7.17 -11.14
N SER A 241 6.00 8.39 -10.95
CA SER A 241 5.22 9.12 -11.96
C SER A 241 6.05 9.48 -13.19
N ALA A 242 7.33 9.83 -13.02
CA ALA A 242 8.22 10.11 -14.14
C ALA A 242 8.49 8.85 -14.99
N ILE A 243 8.75 7.70 -14.32
CA ILE A 243 8.94 6.42 -15.01
C ILE A 243 7.65 6.00 -15.73
N ALA A 244 6.49 6.10 -15.07
CA ALA A 244 5.20 5.78 -15.67
C ALA A 244 4.91 6.63 -16.90
N ALA A 245 5.13 7.95 -16.83
CA ALA A 245 4.96 8.88 -17.96
C ALA A 245 5.89 8.53 -19.12
N ALA A 246 7.17 8.23 -18.84
CA ALA A 246 8.13 7.84 -19.87
C ALA A 246 7.69 6.56 -20.61
N ILE A 247 7.22 5.54 -19.87
CA ILE A 247 6.73 4.28 -20.46
C ILE A 247 5.46 4.52 -21.29
N GLN A 248 4.53 5.36 -20.82
CA GLN A 248 3.29 5.68 -21.54
C GLN A 248 3.55 6.38 -22.89
N VAL A 249 4.55 7.25 -22.96
CA VAL A 249 4.95 7.91 -24.21
C VAL A 249 5.55 6.91 -25.20
N LEU A 250 6.31 5.92 -24.70
CA LEU A 250 6.99 4.92 -25.52
C LEU A 250 6.06 3.79 -25.95
N ALA A 251 4.91 3.56 -25.28
CA ALA A 251 4.01 2.46 -25.56
C ALA A 251 3.17 2.73 -26.85
N PRO A 252 3.35 1.97 -27.95
CA PRO A 252 2.59 2.18 -29.18
C PRO A 252 1.15 1.68 -29.00
N ARG A 253 0.18 2.59 -29.08
CA ARG A 253 -1.25 2.32 -28.92
C ARG A 253 -1.78 1.30 -29.94
N GLU A 254 -1.25 1.31 -31.16
CA GLU A 254 -1.66 0.41 -32.24
C GLU A 254 -1.33 -1.05 -31.92
N LEU A 255 -0.21 -1.29 -31.25
CA LEU A 255 0.20 -2.63 -30.83
C LEU A 255 -0.74 -3.21 -29.76
N ILE A 256 -1.24 -2.38 -28.87
CA ILE A 256 -2.20 -2.75 -27.84
C ILE A 256 -3.53 -3.18 -28.47
N LEU A 257 -4.01 -2.42 -29.45
CA LEU A 257 -5.28 -2.70 -30.12
C LEU A 257 -5.22 -3.96 -30.99
N SER A 258 -4.08 -4.22 -31.66
CA SER A 258 -3.91 -5.39 -32.52
C SER A 258 -3.89 -6.72 -31.76
N LEU A 259 -3.50 -6.71 -30.48
CA LEU A 259 -3.41 -7.92 -29.63
C LEU A 259 -4.73 -8.25 -28.91
N GLY A 260 -5.76 -7.41 -29.04
CA GLY A 260 -7.05 -7.57 -28.34
C GLY A 260 -7.97 -8.66 -28.86
N ALA A 261 -7.63 -9.32 -29.99
CA ALA A 261 -8.54 -10.23 -30.71
C ALA A 261 -8.74 -11.63 -30.07
N GLY A 262 -7.86 -12.08 -29.18
CA GLY A 262 -7.95 -13.40 -28.55
C GLY A 262 -8.40 -13.36 -27.09
N PRO A 263 -9.11 -14.37 -26.56
CA PRO A 263 -9.60 -14.37 -25.20
C PRO A 263 -8.49 -14.36 -24.14
N ILE A 264 -7.35 -14.97 -24.41
CA ILE A 264 -6.19 -15.00 -23.53
C ILE A 264 -5.31 -13.76 -23.74
N THR A 265 -5.04 -13.43 -24.99
CA THR A 265 -4.18 -12.29 -25.35
C THR A 265 -4.77 -10.97 -24.88
N SER A 266 -6.09 -10.80 -24.98
CA SER A 266 -6.79 -9.60 -24.50
C SER A 266 -6.63 -9.40 -22.99
N ILE A 267 -6.70 -10.46 -22.18
CA ILE A 267 -6.48 -10.38 -20.72
C ILE A 267 -5.04 -10.00 -20.42
N VAL A 268 -4.07 -10.65 -21.07
CA VAL A 268 -2.63 -10.35 -20.86
C VAL A 268 -2.31 -8.91 -21.23
N VAL A 269 -2.81 -8.44 -22.36
CA VAL A 269 -2.62 -7.06 -22.82
C VAL A 269 -3.22 -6.08 -21.83
N MET A 270 -4.43 -6.34 -21.31
CA MET A 270 -5.08 -5.47 -20.31
C MET A 270 -4.36 -5.49 -18.96
N LEU A 271 -3.76 -6.60 -18.54
CA LEU A 271 -2.92 -6.66 -17.35
C LEU A 271 -1.64 -5.83 -17.53
N ILE A 272 -0.98 -5.92 -18.68
CA ILE A 272 0.21 -5.10 -18.98
C ILE A 272 -0.17 -3.62 -19.04
N LEU A 273 -1.29 -3.31 -19.71
CA LEU A 273 -1.78 -1.95 -19.82
C LEU A 273 -2.10 -1.34 -18.45
N ALA A 274 -2.70 -2.11 -17.54
CA ALA A 274 -3.00 -1.69 -16.17
C ALA A 274 -1.74 -1.24 -15.41
N VAL A 275 -0.64 -1.99 -15.55
CA VAL A 275 0.64 -1.64 -14.91
C VAL A 275 1.25 -0.39 -15.53
N VAL A 276 1.24 -0.32 -16.86
CA VAL A 276 1.91 0.75 -17.62
C VAL A 276 1.19 2.08 -17.46
N VAL A 277 -0.13 2.07 -17.56
CA VAL A 277 -0.93 3.29 -17.57
C VAL A 277 -0.96 3.95 -16.21
N SER A 278 -0.92 3.18 -15.11
CA SER A 278 -0.77 3.69 -13.74
C SER A 278 -1.74 4.85 -13.41
N ILE A 279 -2.99 4.73 -13.83
CA ILE A 279 -4.05 5.73 -13.59
C ILE A 279 -4.67 5.45 -12.22
N CYS A 280 -5.18 6.50 -11.58
CA CYS A 280 -5.91 6.39 -10.32
C CYS A 280 -7.19 5.56 -10.48
N SER A 281 -7.49 4.77 -9.46
CA SER A 281 -8.64 3.83 -9.43
C SER A 281 -10.02 4.46 -9.64
N THR A 282 -10.14 5.78 -9.50
CA THR A 282 -11.39 6.52 -9.80
C THR A 282 -11.56 6.81 -11.30
N VAL A 283 -10.45 6.99 -12.02
CA VAL A 283 -10.44 7.33 -13.45
C VAL A 283 -10.30 6.09 -14.32
N ASP A 284 -9.74 4.99 -13.78
CA ASP A 284 -9.51 3.74 -14.48
C ASP A 284 -10.78 3.18 -15.16
N SER A 285 -11.94 3.37 -14.52
CA SER A 285 -13.23 2.91 -15.02
C SER A 285 -13.63 3.63 -16.32
N PHE A 286 -13.43 4.95 -16.40
CA PHE A 286 -13.69 5.73 -17.60
C PHE A 286 -12.67 5.44 -18.72
N PHE A 287 -11.42 5.20 -18.31
CA PHE A 287 -10.40 4.77 -19.27
C PHE A 287 -10.74 3.39 -19.86
N ALA A 288 -11.09 2.42 -19.01
CA ALA A 288 -11.50 1.09 -19.44
C ALA A 288 -12.73 1.13 -20.38
N LEU A 289 -13.69 2.01 -20.09
CA LEU A 289 -14.88 2.19 -20.93
C LEU A 289 -14.52 2.57 -22.38
N SER A 290 -13.45 3.31 -22.60
CA SER A 290 -13.00 3.67 -23.95
C SER A 290 -12.56 2.45 -24.80
N PHE A 291 -12.31 1.32 -24.17
CA PHE A 291 -11.93 0.04 -24.80
C PHE A 291 -13.07 -0.99 -24.81
N ALA A 292 -14.24 -0.66 -24.27
CA ALA A 292 -15.37 -1.60 -24.14
C ALA A 292 -15.87 -2.15 -25.48
N SER A 293 -15.68 -1.43 -26.59
CA SER A 293 -16.04 -1.89 -27.93
C SER A 293 -15.01 -2.86 -28.54
N THR A 294 -13.80 -2.93 -28.02
CA THR A 294 -12.69 -3.68 -28.62
C THR A 294 -12.31 -4.92 -27.80
N PHE A 295 -12.46 -4.85 -26.48
CA PHE A 295 -12.03 -5.89 -25.56
C PHE A 295 -13.21 -6.56 -24.86
N SER A 296 -13.05 -7.84 -24.50
CA SER A 296 -14.06 -8.59 -23.74
C SER A 296 -14.28 -8.03 -22.34
N SER A 297 -15.47 -8.21 -21.77
CA SER A 297 -15.80 -7.79 -20.41
C SER A 297 -14.85 -8.40 -19.36
N GLY A 298 -14.40 -9.65 -19.58
CA GLY A 298 -13.39 -10.28 -18.71
C GLY A 298 -12.04 -9.60 -18.76
N SER A 299 -11.57 -9.15 -19.92
CA SER A 299 -10.30 -8.43 -20.04
C SER A 299 -10.37 -7.01 -19.46
N LEU A 300 -11.50 -6.31 -19.62
CA LEU A 300 -11.75 -5.03 -18.95
C LEU A 300 -11.75 -5.20 -17.44
N LEU A 301 -12.36 -6.27 -16.94
CA LEU A 301 -12.36 -6.59 -15.52
C LEU A 301 -10.94 -6.88 -15.00
N ALA A 302 -10.08 -7.55 -15.79
CA ALA A 302 -8.69 -7.76 -15.44
C ALA A 302 -7.94 -6.44 -15.23
N PHE A 303 -8.15 -5.47 -16.12
CA PHE A 303 -7.61 -4.12 -15.99
C PHE A 303 -8.10 -3.42 -14.71
N LEU A 304 -9.42 -3.44 -14.47
CA LEU A 304 -10.07 -2.75 -13.35
C LEU A 304 -9.73 -3.35 -11.98
N VAL A 305 -9.45 -4.64 -11.90
CA VAL A 305 -9.09 -5.32 -10.66
C VAL A 305 -7.61 -5.20 -10.37
N PHE A 306 -6.76 -5.45 -11.36
CA PHE A 306 -5.33 -5.53 -11.18
C PHE A 306 -4.65 -4.15 -11.08
N GLY A 307 -5.07 -3.18 -11.91
CA GLY A 307 -4.47 -1.84 -11.98
C GLY A 307 -4.37 -1.15 -10.61
N PRO A 308 -5.47 -0.99 -9.89
CA PRO A 308 -5.44 -0.37 -8.58
C PRO A 308 -4.69 -1.16 -7.49
N MET A 309 -4.54 -2.47 -7.67
CA MET A 309 -3.79 -3.28 -6.72
C MET A 309 -2.29 -3.04 -6.82
N ILE A 310 -1.77 -3.06 -8.05
CA ILE A 310 -0.34 -2.98 -8.31
C ILE A 310 -0.09 -2.25 -9.63
N ASP A 311 0.49 -1.07 -9.53
CA ASP A 311 0.97 -0.26 -10.64
C ASP A 311 2.40 0.20 -10.40
N ILE A 312 3.02 0.87 -11.36
CA ILE A 312 4.42 1.33 -11.27
C ILE A 312 4.63 2.30 -10.09
N LYS A 313 3.66 3.18 -9.82
CA LYS A 313 3.74 4.14 -8.72
C LYS A 313 3.63 3.43 -7.36
N SER A 314 2.67 2.52 -7.23
CA SER A 314 2.46 1.76 -5.99
C SER A 314 3.62 0.83 -5.69
N VAL A 315 4.23 0.20 -6.70
CA VAL A 315 5.46 -0.60 -6.56
C VAL A 315 6.58 0.24 -5.94
N GLY A 316 6.79 1.46 -6.44
CA GLY A 316 7.75 2.39 -5.86
C GLY A 316 7.48 2.68 -4.38
N LEU A 317 6.24 3.00 -4.04
CA LEU A 317 5.82 3.28 -2.66
C LEU A 317 5.93 2.04 -1.76
N MET A 318 5.58 0.85 -2.26
CA MET A 318 5.70 -0.42 -1.53
C MET A 318 7.15 -0.78 -1.17
N LEU A 319 8.16 -0.28 -1.92
CA LEU A 319 9.57 -0.42 -1.57
C LEU A 319 9.93 0.23 -0.22
N SER A 320 9.13 1.17 0.26
CA SER A 320 9.28 1.74 1.61
C SER A 320 8.91 0.76 2.72
N ILE A 321 8.11 -0.28 2.42
CA ILE A 321 7.61 -1.26 3.38
C ILE A 321 8.28 -2.62 3.18
N PHE A 322 8.24 -3.11 1.94
CA PHE A 322 8.63 -4.47 1.56
C PHE A 322 9.96 -4.52 0.82
N LYS A 323 10.59 -5.67 0.87
CA LYS A 323 11.78 -5.95 0.04
C LYS A 323 11.36 -6.19 -1.42
N PRO A 324 12.24 -5.91 -2.40
CA PRO A 324 11.92 -6.09 -3.83
C PRO A 324 11.42 -7.49 -4.19
N LYS A 325 12.00 -8.53 -3.60
CA LYS A 325 11.56 -9.93 -3.79
C LYS A 325 10.11 -10.13 -3.37
N THR A 326 9.70 -9.55 -2.25
CA THR A 326 8.32 -9.65 -1.74
C THR A 326 7.34 -8.96 -2.67
N ILE A 327 7.70 -7.78 -3.17
CA ILE A 327 6.88 -7.04 -4.12
C ILE A 327 6.70 -7.85 -5.42
N PHE A 328 7.77 -8.49 -5.89
CA PHE A 328 7.69 -9.36 -7.06
C PHE A 328 6.72 -10.53 -6.84
N TYR A 329 6.74 -11.17 -5.65
CA TYR A 329 5.79 -12.23 -5.33
C TYR A 329 4.35 -11.71 -5.22
N LEU A 330 4.14 -10.53 -4.62
CA LEU A 330 2.83 -9.88 -4.57
C LEU A 330 2.30 -9.61 -5.97
N PHE A 331 3.15 -9.04 -6.83
CA PHE A 331 2.84 -8.77 -8.24
C PHE A 331 2.46 -10.05 -8.98
N ALA A 332 3.30 -11.07 -8.91
CA ALA A 332 3.10 -12.32 -9.62
C ALA A 332 1.81 -13.04 -9.18
N LEU A 333 1.56 -13.10 -7.86
CA LEU A 333 0.34 -13.70 -7.33
C LEU A 333 -0.91 -12.91 -7.71
N ALA A 334 -0.88 -11.58 -7.62
CA ALA A 334 -2.01 -10.75 -8.02
C ALA A 334 -2.31 -10.89 -9.52
N ALA A 335 -1.29 -10.85 -10.38
CA ALA A 335 -1.43 -11.04 -11.82
C ALA A 335 -1.99 -12.43 -12.15
N GLN A 336 -1.44 -13.48 -11.53
CA GLN A 336 -1.86 -14.86 -11.77
C GLN A 336 -3.31 -15.09 -11.32
N LEU A 337 -3.69 -14.64 -10.12
CA LEU A 337 -5.06 -14.81 -9.63
C LEU A 337 -6.06 -14.00 -10.46
N THR A 338 -5.72 -12.76 -10.80
CA THR A 338 -6.57 -11.94 -11.69
C THR A 338 -6.73 -12.61 -13.04
N PHE A 339 -5.64 -13.09 -13.65
CA PHE A 339 -5.68 -13.78 -14.92
C PHE A 339 -6.59 -15.02 -14.86
N VAL A 340 -6.43 -15.88 -13.85
CA VAL A 340 -7.24 -17.11 -13.71
C VAL A 340 -8.72 -16.78 -13.52
N PHE A 341 -9.06 -15.82 -12.66
CA PHE A 341 -10.45 -15.46 -12.39
C PHE A 341 -11.11 -14.82 -13.60
N THR A 342 -10.43 -13.94 -14.30
CA THR A 342 -10.99 -13.27 -15.48
C THR A 342 -11.02 -14.18 -16.70
N LEU A 343 -10.08 -15.12 -16.84
CA LEU A 343 -10.11 -16.15 -17.86
C LEU A 343 -11.30 -17.09 -17.64
N PHE A 344 -11.51 -17.54 -16.42
CA PHE A 344 -12.67 -18.37 -16.07
C PHE A 344 -13.98 -17.67 -16.46
N LEU A 345 -14.10 -16.39 -16.13
CA LEU A 345 -15.27 -15.59 -16.46
C LEU A 345 -15.45 -15.45 -17.99
N ASN A 346 -14.36 -15.17 -18.70
CA ASN A 346 -14.38 -14.96 -20.15
C ASN A 346 -14.73 -16.24 -20.95
N LEU A 347 -14.48 -17.43 -20.37
CA LEU A 347 -14.78 -18.72 -21.00
C LEU A 347 -16.16 -19.28 -20.64
N HIS A 348 -16.75 -18.90 -19.49
CA HIS A 348 -17.96 -19.54 -18.99
C HIS A 348 -19.15 -18.60 -18.82
N VAL A 349 -18.94 -17.29 -18.77
CA VAL A 349 -20.00 -16.33 -18.47
C VAL A 349 -20.25 -15.36 -19.61
N PHE A 350 -19.21 -14.93 -20.31
CA PHE A 350 -19.27 -14.06 -21.49
C PHE A 350 -18.78 -14.84 -22.73
#